data_8186467cd777f1be13189f672feb5033
#
_entry.id   8186467cd777f1be13189f672feb5033
#
_cell.length_a   1.000
_cell.length_b   1.000
_cell.length_c   1.000
_cell.angle_alpha   90.00
_cell.angle_beta   90.00
_cell.angle_gamma   90.00
#
_symmetry.space_group_name_H-M   'P 1'
#
loop_
_entity.id
_entity.type
_entity.pdbx_description
1 polymer ?
#
loop_
_entity_poly.entity_id
_entity_poly.type
_entity_poly.pdbx_seq_one_letter_code
_entity_poly.pdbx_strand_id
1 'polypeptide(L)'
;MAGQKNTVARVNQPEILGILWMVLTGLLFLGVTVLVKILGPRVPAPEAAFLRYLLGLVLLIPMLKISLKDKLDSVLWVNFIARGIFHTLAVVLWFFAMTQIPIAEVTAMNYLSPVYVALGAVLFLKEKMAIRRVLAVIFALVGALVILRPGFREVSMGHVAMMGTAIFFAGSYLFAKHLTNRVSAETVVIMLSILVTIGLFPLAYIVWVPPRVDELIILFGVAVLATLGHYTMTKAFMAAPVTVTQPVTFLQLIWAISVGALFFNENIDPFVIAGGIIIVSSVSFMTWREAVSKKKQVTPVTHETKL
;
A
#
# COMPACT_ATOMS: atom_id res chain seq x y z
N MET A 1 47.73 -12.85 -7.91
CA MET A 1 46.53 -13.21 -7.13
C MET A 1 46.14 -12.01 -6.28
N ALA A 2 45.22 -11.20 -6.79
CA ALA A 2 44.71 -10.02 -6.11
C ALA A 2 43.36 -10.36 -5.49
N GLY A 3 43.29 -10.31 -4.16
CA GLY A 3 42.12 -10.65 -3.37
C GLY A 3 40.95 -9.71 -3.67
N GLN A 4 39.87 -10.25 -4.14
CA GLN A 4 38.56 -9.61 -4.20
C GLN A 4 38.12 -9.35 -2.75
N LYS A 5 38.27 -8.11 -2.28
CA LYS A 5 37.65 -7.66 -1.03
C LYS A 5 36.15 -7.67 -1.24
N ASN A 6 35.48 -8.63 -0.61
CA ASN A 6 34.03 -8.62 -0.40
C ASN A 6 33.68 -7.38 0.43
N THR A 7 33.34 -6.30 -0.22
CA THR A 7 32.74 -5.11 0.42
C THR A 7 31.32 -5.47 0.79
N VAL A 8 31.13 -5.97 2.01
CA VAL A 8 29.82 -5.98 2.66
C VAL A 8 29.35 -4.53 2.64
N ALA A 9 28.33 -4.24 1.87
CA ALA A 9 27.76 -2.90 1.77
C ALA A 9 27.36 -2.45 3.20
N ARG A 10 28.11 -1.50 3.77
CA ARG A 10 27.73 -0.87 5.04
C ARG A 10 26.43 -0.12 4.77
N VAL A 11 25.35 -0.53 5.45
CA VAL A 11 24.09 0.19 5.44
C VAL A 11 24.35 1.56 6.04
N ASN A 12 24.09 2.62 5.28
CA ASN A 12 24.31 4.00 5.73
C ASN A 12 23.28 4.38 6.81
N GLN A 13 23.64 5.28 7.74
CA GLN A 13 22.70 5.74 8.80
C GLN A 13 21.31 6.19 8.28
N PRO A 14 21.19 6.93 7.17
CA PRO A 14 19.88 7.27 6.59
C PRO A 14 19.06 6.05 6.17
N GLU A 15 19.70 5.01 5.64
CA GLU A 15 19.00 3.78 5.22
C GLU A 15 18.43 3.02 6.42
N ILE A 16 19.17 2.96 7.53
CA ILE A 16 18.68 2.37 8.80
C ILE A 16 17.42 3.12 9.27
N LEU A 17 17.47 4.45 9.25
CA LEU A 17 16.33 5.27 9.64
C LEU A 17 15.11 5.01 8.73
N GLY A 18 15.32 4.85 7.41
CA GLY A 18 14.28 4.48 6.46
C GLY A 18 13.66 3.12 6.76
N ILE A 19 14.48 2.13 7.13
CA ILE A 19 14.03 0.81 7.56
C ILE A 19 13.19 0.92 8.83
N LEU A 20 13.65 1.64 9.85
CA LEU A 20 12.91 1.82 11.11
C LEU A 20 11.55 2.51 10.90
N TRP A 21 11.51 3.56 10.06
CA TRP A 21 10.24 4.20 9.68
C TRP A 21 9.31 3.21 8.97
N MET A 22 9.82 2.33 8.11
CA MET A 22 8.99 1.35 7.40
C MET A 22 8.50 0.22 8.32
N VAL A 23 9.31 -0.22 9.30
CA VAL A 23 8.86 -1.13 10.36
C VAL A 23 7.69 -0.51 11.12
N LEU A 24 7.83 0.74 11.56
CA LEU A 24 6.76 1.45 12.27
C LEU A 24 5.51 1.59 11.39
N THR A 25 5.67 1.90 10.11
CA THR A 25 4.58 1.94 9.12
C THR A 25 3.80 0.62 9.09
N GLY A 26 4.51 -0.50 9.00
CA GLY A 26 3.90 -1.84 8.99
C GLY A 26 3.11 -2.14 10.26
N LEU A 27 3.65 -1.79 11.44
CA LEU A 27 2.95 -1.94 12.71
C LEU A 27 1.69 -1.07 12.79
N LEU A 28 1.78 0.19 12.33
CA LEU A 28 0.63 1.11 12.33
C LEU A 28 -0.49 0.62 11.42
N PHE A 29 -0.19 0.16 10.20
CA PHE A 29 -1.20 -0.41 9.30
C PHE A 29 -1.73 -1.76 9.77
N LEU A 30 -0.92 -2.59 10.43
CA LEU A 30 -1.42 -3.78 11.11
C LEU A 30 -2.43 -3.38 12.19
N GLY A 31 -2.12 -2.36 13.00
CA GLY A 31 -3.05 -1.82 14.01
C GLY A 31 -4.36 -1.33 13.39
N VAL A 32 -4.33 -0.69 12.21
CA VAL A 32 -5.53 -0.34 11.44
C VAL A 32 -6.36 -1.57 11.15
N THR A 33 -5.74 -2.63 10.60
CA THR A 33 -6.45 -3.88 10.26
C THR A 33 -7.06 -4.53 11.49
N VAL A 34 -6.32 -4.56 12.60
CA VAL A 34 -6.80 -5.10 13.90
C VAL A 34 -8.01 -4.31 14.40
N LEU A 35 -7.93 -2.98 14.44
CA LEU A 35 -9.04 -2.16 14.93
C LEU A 35 -10.29 -2.27 14.05
N VAL A 36 -10.14 -2.32 12.73
CA VAL A 36 -11.27 -2.52 11.82
C VAL A 36 -11.88 -3.91 12.01
N LYS A 37 -11.07 -4.92 12.28
CA LYS A 37 -11.58 -6.27 12.60
C LYS A 37 -12.32 -6.30 13.92
N ILE A 38 -11.85 -5.59 14.96
CA ILE A 38 -12.54 -5.43 16.26
C ILE A 38 -13.86 -4.67 16.09
N LEU A 39 -13.88 -3.63 15.24
CA LEU A 39 -15.09 -2.88 14.91
C LEU A 39 -16.19 -3.82 14.38
N GLY A 40 -15.80 -4.83 13.60
CA GLY A 40 -16.70 -5.82 13.04
C GLY A 40 -17.63 -5.28 11.97
N PRO A 41 -18.62 -6.09 11.55
CA PRO A 41 -19.48 -5.76 10.40
C PRO A 41 -20.70 -4.88 10.75
N ARG A 42 -20.92 -4.51 12.02
CA ARG A 42 -22.10 -3.71 12.41
C ARG A 42 -22.07 -2.32 11.80
N VAL A 43 -20.91 -1.67 11.80
CA VAL A 43 -20.68 -0.44 11.06
C VAL A 43 -20.31 -0.83 9.63
N PRO A 44 -21.14 -0.51 8.61
CA PRO A 44 -20.86 -0.89 7.24
C PRO A 44 -19.50 -0.34 6.75
N ALA A 45 -18.82 -1.09 5.89
CA ALA A 45 -17.49 -0.73 5.40
C ALA A 45 -17.39 0.68 4.79
N PRO A 46 -18.36 1.15 3.96
CA PRO A 46 -18.35 2.51 3.43
C PRO A 46 -18.41 3.58 4.53
N GLU A 47 -19.24 3.35 5.55
CA GLU A 47 -19.41 4.27 6.69
C GLU A 47 -18.16 4.28 7.57
N ALA A 48 -17.63 3.12 7.93
CA ALA A 48 -16.40 3.01 8.72
C ALA A 48 -15.22 3.70 8.01
N ALA A 49 -15.10 3.50 6.69
CA ALA A 49 -14.11 4.18 5.88
C ALA A 49 -14.33 5.70 5.85
N PHE A 50 -15.57 6.16 5.66
CA PHE A 50 -15.92 7.58 5.67
C PHE A 50 -15.54 8.24 7.00
N LEU A 51 -16.00 7.67 8.12
CA LEU A 51 -15.72 8.21 9.46
C LEU A 51 -14.21 8.25 9.75
N ARG A 52 -13.47 7.22 9.36
CA ARG A 52 -12.01 7.22 9.50
C ARG A 52 -11.36 8.37 8.73
N TYR A 53 -11.78 8.65 7.48
CA TYR A 53 -11.22 9.75 6.70
C TYR A 53 -11.67 11.11 7.24
N LEU A 54 -12.94 11.26 7.63
CA LEU A 54 -13.48 12.48 8.22
C LEU A 54 -12.73 12.85 9.52
N LEU A 55 -12.57 11.90 10.44
CA LEU A 55 -11.80 12.08 11.66
C LEU A 55 -10.31 12.35 11.38
N GLY A 56 -9.77 11.70 10.34
CA GLY A 56 -8.39 11.91 9.89
C GLY A 56 -8.14 13.32 9.35
N LEU A 57 -9.13 13.97 8.74
CA LEU A 57 -9.00 15.36 8.27
C LEU A 57 -8.69 16.33 9.42
N VAL A 58 -9.26 16.11 10.60
CA VAL A 58 -8.98 16.92 11.79
C VAL A 58 -7.49 16.87 12.15
N LEU A 59 -6.87 15.68 12.03
CA LEU A 59 -5.45 15.48 12.31
C LEU A 59 -4.54 16.14 11.26
N LEU A 60 -5.06 16.43 10.07
CA LEU A 60 -4.32 17.06 8.97
C LEU A 60 -4.41 18.59 8.95
N ILE A 61 -5.22 19.20 9.84
CA ILE A 61 -5.38 20.66 9.93
C ILE A 61 -4.04 21.42 10.01
N PRO A 62 -3.04 20.98 10.80
CA PRO A 62 -1.74 21.67 10.85
C PRO A 62 -1.00 21.71 9.51
N MET A 63 -1.23 20.70 8.64
CA MET A 63 -0.57 20.59 7.34
C MET A 63 -1.22 21.47 6.25
N LEU A 64 -2.43 21.99 6.48
CA LEU A 64 -3.16 22.82 5.50
C LEU A 64 -2.36 24.05 5.08
N LYS A 65 -1.64 24.69 6.01
CA LYS A 65 -0.82 25.88 5.70
C LYS A 65 0.26 25.63 4.64
N ILE A 66 0.77 24.39 4.55
CA ILE A 66 1.78 23.99 3.56
C ILE A 66 1.09 23.74 2.23
N SER A 67 0.00 22.99 2.23
CA SER A 67 -0.79 22.64 1.05
C SER A 67 -1.31 23.88 0.29
N LEU A 68 -1.69 24.94 0.99
CA LEU A 68 -2.22 26.17 0.40
C LEU A 68 -1.19 26.96 -0.43
N LYS A 69 0.10 26.60 -0.39
CA LYS A 69 1.16 27.25 -1.18
C LYS A 69 1.28 26.65 -2.61
N ASP A 70 0.79 25.44 -2.81
CA ASP A 70 0.86 24.78 -4.11
C ASP A 70 -0.21 25.31 -5.05
N LYS A 71 0.21 25.69 -6.27
CA LYS A 71 -0.72 26.10 -7.33
C LYS A 71 -1.21 24.87 -8.08
N LEU A 72 -2.53 24.68 -8.08
CA LEU A 72 -3.17 23.54 -8.76
C LEU A 72 -3.73 23.98 -10.11
N ASP A 73 -3.18 23.42 -11.18
CA ASP A 73 -3.72 23.56 -12.54
C ASP A 73 -4.82 22.49 -12.80
N SER A 74 -5.50 22.60 -13.94
CA SER A 74 -6.57 21.68 -14.34
C SER A 74 -6.09 20.24 -14.49
N VAL A 75 -4.85 20.03 -14.93
CA VAL A 75 -4.26 18.68 -15.09
C VAL A 75 -4.05 18.04 -13.71
N LEU A 76 -3.56 18.80 -12.74
CA LEU A 76 -3.42 18.33 -11.35
C LEU A 76 -4.77 17.97 -10.74
N TRP A 77 -5.80 18.80 -10.95
CA TRP A 77 -7.15 18.51 -10.49
C TRP A 77 -7.70 17.21 -11.05
N VAL A 78 -7.57 16.95 -12.34
CA VAL A 78 -7.99 15.69 -12.96
C VAL A 78 -7.26 14.50 -12.33
N ASN A 79 -5.94 14.60 -12.11
CA ASN A 79 -5.18 13.53 -11.47
C ASN A 79 -5.58 13.32 -9.99
N PHE A 80 -5.86 14.38 -9.25
CA PHE A 80 -6.36 14.27 -7.87
C PHE A 80 -7.73 13.60 -7.81
N ILE A 81 -8.67 14.03 -8.68
CA ILE A 81 -10.02 13.45 -8.73
C ILE A 81 -9.95 11.96 -9.13
N ALA A 82 -9.22 11.63 -10.19
CA ALA A 82 -9.06 10.24 -10.62
C ALA A 82 -8.44 9.38 -9.49
N ARG A 83 -7.38 9.88 -8.85
CA ARG A 83 -6.79 9.22 -7.68
C ARG A 83 -7.79 9.04 -6.54
N GLY A 84 -8.58 10.06 -6.25
CA GLY A 84 -9.63 10.04 -5.22
C GLY A 84 -10.66 8.95 -5.49
N ILE A 85 -11.16 8.85 -6.73
CA ILE A 85 -12.12 7.81 -7.14
C ILE A 85 -11.53 6.41 -6.95
N PHE A 86 -10.36 6.15 -7.53
CA PHE A 86 -9.69 4.85 -7.39
C PHE A 86 -9.43 4.50 -5.92
N HIS A 87 -8.99 5.48 -5.12
CA HIS A 87 -8.70 5.25 -3.72
C HIS A 87 -9.96 5.00 -2.89
N THR A 88 -11.05 5.71 -3.17
CA THR A 88 -12.36 5.48 -2.52
C THR A 88 -12.84 4.06 -2.73
N LEU A 89 -12.83 3.57 -3.97
CA LEU A 89 -13.22 2.19 -4.29
C LEU A 89 -12.30 1.17 -3.59
N ALA A 90 -10.99 1.41 -3.62
CA ALA A 90 -10.02 0.55 -2.95
C ALA A 90 -10.29 0.44 -1.45
N VAL A 91 -10.52 1.56 -0.78
CA VAL A 91 -10.69 1.60 0.69
C VAL A 91 -12.00 0.94 1.12
N VAL A 92 -13.10 1.13 0.41
CA VAL A 92 -14.37 0.45 0.71
C VAL A 92 -14.20 -1.05 0.65
N LEU A 93 -13.58 -1.56 -0.42
CA LEU A 93 -13.35 -2.99 -0.60
C LEU A 93 -12.37 -3.53 0.46
N TRP A 94 -11.34 -2.75 0.81
CA TRP A 94 -10.38 -3.12 1.83
C TRP A 94 -11.02 -3.23 3.22
N PHE A 95 -11.83 -2.24 3.62
CA PHE A 95 -12.54 -2.27 4.89
C PHE A 95 -13.53 -3.45 4.95
N PHE A 96 -14.24 -3.71 3.85
CA PHE A 96 -15.11 -4.87 3.75
C PHE A 96 -14.32 -6.18 3.92
N ALA A 97 -13.21 -6.35 3.19
CA ALA A 97 -12.40 -7.56 3.27
C ALA A 97 -11.86 -7.82 4.69
N MET A 98 -11.40 -6.77 5.40
CA MET A 98 -10.89 -6.89 6.77
C MET A 98 -11.90 -7.48 7.75
N THR A 99 -13.19 -7.35 7.49
CA THR A 99 -14.26 -7.94 8.32
C THR A 99 -14.65 -9.36 7.88
N GLN A 100 -14.22 -9.82 6.70
CA GLN A 100 -14.69 -11.06 6.09
C GLN A 100 -13.65 -12.18 6.07
N ILE A 101 -12.36 -11.85 5.99
CA ILE A 101 -11.30 -12.84 5.87
C ILE A 101 -10.19 -12.63 6.92
N PRO A 102 -9.32 -13.65 7.15
CA PRO A 102 -8.21 -13.55 8.09
C PRO A 102 -7.26 -12.40 7.80
N ILE A 103 -6.70 -11.81 8.86
CA ILE A 103 -5.76 -10.67 8.78
C ILE A 103 -4.54 -11.01 7.91
N ALA A 104 -4.05 -12.25 8.01
CA ALA A 104 -2.94 -12.74 7.21
C ALA A 104 -3.25 -12.74 5.71
N GLU A 105 -4.47 -13.14 5.31
CA GLU A 105 -4.91 -13.17 3.92
C GLU A 105 -5.09 -11.75 3.36
N VAL A 106 -5.72 -10.85 4.13
CA VAL A 106 -5.82 -9.41 3.77
C VAL A 106 -4.43 -8.84 3.50
N THR A 107 -3.47 -9.12 4.39
CA THR A 107 -2.10 -8.59 4.29
C THR A 107 -1.37 -9.17 3.08
N ALA A 108 -1.40 -10.49 2.89
CA ALA A 108 -0.72 -11.16 1.77
C ALA A 108 -1.28 -10.72 0.42
N MET A 109 -2.61 -10.63 0.28
CA MET A 109 -3.24 -10.22 -0.98
C MET A 109 -3.02 -8.74 -1.29
N ASN A 110 -2.82 -7.87 -0.29
CA ASN A 110 -2.51 -6.47 -0.53
C ASN A 110 -1.17 -6.27 -1.27
N TYR A 111 -0.23 -7.21 -1.13
CA TYR A 111 1.04 -7.20 -1.89
C TYR A 111 0.87 -7.43 -3.40
N LEU A 112 -0.32 -7.73 -3.90
CA LEU A 112 -0.61 -7.72 -5.33
C LEU A 112 -0.69 -6.31 -5.93
N SER A 113 -0.88 -5.25 -5.12
CA SER A 113 -0.97 -3.88 -5.64
C SER A 113 0.25 -3.47 -6.48
N PRO A 114 1.52 -3.71 -6.07
CA PRO A 114 2.68 -3.43 -6.94
C PRO A 114 2.68 -4.22 -8.26
N VAL A 115 2.11 -5.41 -8.26
CA VAL A 115 1.98 -6.24 -9.48
C VAL A 115 1.02 -5.57 -10.47
N TYR A 116 -0.13 -5.11 -9.99
CA TYR A 116 -1.09 -4.38 -10.82
C TYR A 116 -0.59 -3.00 -11.23
N VAL A 117 0.24 -2.32 -10.41
CA VAL A 117 0.96 -1.09 -10.83
C VAL A 117 1.85 -1.38 -12.04
N ALA A 118 2.60 -2.49 -12.00
CA ALA A 118 3.47 -2.88 -13.10
C ALA A 118 2.68 -3.20 -14.38
N LEU A 119 1.56 -3.93 -14.26
CA LEU A 119 0.66 -4.21 -15.39
C LEU A 119 0.04 -2.92 -15.94
N GLY A 120 -0.43 -2.03 -15.06
CA GLY A 120 -0.99 -0.73 -15.45
C GLY A 120 0.01 0.16 -16.18
N ALA A 121 1.28 0.17 -15.78
CA ALA A 121 2.34 0.91 -16.46
C ALA A 121 2.52 0.43 -17.92
N VAL A 122 2.42 -0.88 -18.18
CA VAL A 122 2.48 -1.43 -19.54
C VAL A 122 1.24 -1.07 -20.35
N LEU A 123 0.05 -1.27 -19.77
CA LEU A 123 -1.21 -1.09 -20.50
C LEU A 123 -1.51 0.40 -20.81
N PHE A 124 -1.29 1.29 -19.84
CA PHE A 124 -1.67 2.70 -19.94
C PHE A 124 -0.51 3.61 -20.34
N LEU A 125 0.72 3.32 -19.87
CA LEU A 125 1.89 4.14 -20.19
C LEU A 125 2.67 3.57 -21.38
N LYS A 126 2.24 2.43 -21.97
CA LYS A 126 2.88 1.74 -23.08
C LYS A 126 4.37 1.43 -22.82
N GLU A 127 4.74 1.24 -21.56
CA GLU A 127 6.09 0.84 -21.18
C GLU A 127 6.38 -0.59 -21.69
N LYS A 128 7.56 -0.83 -22.26
CA LYS A 128 7.98 -2.17 -22.65
C LYS A 128 8.33 -2.98 -21.39
N MET A 129 7.67 -4.11 -21.21
CA MET A 129 7.96 -5.00 -20.08
C MET A 129 9.01 -6.02 -20.46
N ALA A 130 10.16 -6.01 -19.78
CA ALA A 130 11.16 -7.07 -19.92
C ALA A 130 10.58 -8.41 -19.49
N ILE A 131 10.93 -9.50 -20.18
CA ILE A 131 10.43 -10.87 -19.91
C ILE A 131 10.56 -11.27 -18.42
N ARG A 132 11.62 -10.84 -17.74
CA ARG A 132 11.83 -11.13 -16.32
C ARG A 132 10.76 -10.47 -15.43
N ARG A 133 10.26 -9.29 -15.82
CA ARG A 133 9.17 -8.61 -15.10
C ARG A 133 7.84 -9.31 -15.36
N VAL A 134 7.62 -9.80 -16.58
CA VAL A 134 6.45 -10.64 -16.92
C VAL A 134 6.44 -11.90 -16.06
N LEU A 135 7.57 -12.59 -15.94
CA LEU A 135 7.67 -13.79 -15.09
C LEU A 135 7.38 -13.47 -13.62
N ALA A 136 7.92 -12.38 -13.08
CA ALA A 136 7.63 -11.97 -11.71
C ALA A 136 6.12 -11.69 -11.49
N VAL A 137 5.45 -11.05 -12.45
CA VAL A 137 3.99 -10.85 -12.41
C VAL A 137 3.25 -12.19 -12.39
N ILE A 138 3.61 -13.12 -13.27
CA ILE A 138 3.00 -14.46 -13.32
C ILE A 138 3.19 -15.19 -11.98
N PHE A 139 4.40 -15.21 -11.43
CA PHE A 139 4.66 -15.85 -10.13
C PHE A 139 3.87 -15.20 -8.98
N ALA A 140 3.72 -13.87 -8.96
CA ALA A 140 2.89 -13.20 -7.96
C ALA A 140 1.41 -13.59 -8.08
N LEU A 141 0.88 -13.72 -9.30
CA LEU A 141 -0.50 -14.20 -9.53
C LEU A 141 -0.66 -15.68 -9.11
N VAL A 142 0.36 -16.53 -9.38
CA VAL A 142 0.38 -17.90 -8.87
C VAL A 142 0.35 -17.92 -7.33
N GLY A 143 1.11 -17.05 -6.67
CA GLY A 143 1.05 -16.91 -5.21
C GLY A 143 -0.34 -16.54 -4.70
N ALA A 144 -1.07 -15.66 -5.39
CA ALA A 144 -2.46 -15.37 -5.07
C ALA A 144 -3.38 -16.57 -5.25
N LEU A 145 -3.21 -17.37 -6.32
CA LEU A 145 -3.96 -18.60 -6.54
C LEU A 145 -3.66 -19.64 -5.45
N VAL A 146 -2.43 -19.72 -4.95
CA VAL A 146 -2.07 -20.59 -3.83
C VAL A 146 -2.79 -20.17 -2.55
N ILE A 147 -2.99 -18.87 -2.30
CA ILE A 147 -3.78 -18.38 -1.16
C ILE A 147 -5.26 -18.70 -1.37
N LEU A 148 -5.80 -18.41 -2.54
CA LEU A 148 -7.23 -18.56 -2.86
C LEU A 148 -7.67 -20.02 -2.96
N ARG A 149 -6.81 -20.89 -3.50
CA ARG A 149 -7.11 -22.32 -3.74
C ARG A 149 -8.49 -22.56 -4.36
N PRO A 150 -8.83 -21.93 -5.50
CA PRO A 150 -10.16 -22.07 -6.10
C PRO A 150 -10.42 -23.54 -6.43
N GLY A 151 -11.59 -24.05 -6.06
CA GLY A 151 -11.95 -25.48 -6.21
C GLY A 151 -11.57 -26.36 -5.02
N PHE A 152 -10.67 -25.94 -4.12
CA PHE A 152 -10.31 -26.67 -2.90
C PHE A 152 -10.88 -26.03 -1.63
N ARG A 153 -11.20 -24.76 -1.68
CA ARG A 153 -11.92 -24.04 -0.64
C ARG A 153 -12.86 -23.01 -1.26
N GLU A 154 -13.84 -22.56 -0.49
CA GLU A 154 -14.75 -21.49 -0.90
C GLU A 154 -13.99 -20.15 -0.97
N VAL A 155 -14.07 -19.51 -2.14
CA VAL A 155 -13.56 -18.14 -2.32
C VAL A 155 -14.65 -17.18 -1.88
N SER A 156 -14.51 -16.59 -0.69
CA SER A 156 -15.48 -15.66 -0.14
C SER A 156 -15.45 -14.30 -0.85
N MET A 157 -16.52 -13.52 -0.67
CA MET A 157 -16.58 -12.14 -1.18
C MET A 157 -15.47 -11.24 -0.64
N GLY A 158 -14.90 -11.56 0.54
CA GLY A 158 -13.74 -10.88 1.09
C GLY A 158 -12.49 -11.02 0.23
N HIS A 159 -12.25 -12.20 -0.34
CA HIS A 159 -11.13 -12.43 -1.27
C HIS A 159 -11.33 -11.66 -2.59
N VAL A 160 -12.55 -11.68 -3.14
CA VAL A 160 -12.89 -10.91 -4.35
C VAL A 160 -12.69 -9.41 -4.10
N ALA A 161 -13.13 -8.92 -2.94
CA ALA A 161 -12.92 -7.54 -2.53
C ALA A 161 -11.42 -7.19 -2.43
N MET A 162 -10.56 -8.08 -1.90
CA MET A 162 -9.12 -7.84 -1.85
C MET A 162 -8.46 -7.79 -3.23
N MET A 163 -8.89 -8.60 -4.18
CA MET A 163 -8.41 -8.48 -5.56
C MET A 163 -8.77 -7.12 -6.16
N GLY A 164 -10.04 -6.69 -5.98
CA GLY A 164 -10.49 -5.35 -6.38
C GLY A 164 -9.71 -4.23 -5.68
N THR A 165 -9.48 -4.37 -4.36
CA THR A 165 -8.67 -3.45 -3.56
C THR A 165 -7.28 -3.25 -4.17
N ALA A 166 -6.59 -4.34 -4.50
CA ALA A 166 -5.24 -4.28 -5.06
C ALA A 166 -5.21 -3.59 -6.44
N ILE A 167 -6.22 -3.83 -7.30
CA ILE A 167 -6.36 -3.18 -8.60
C ILE A 167 -6.61 -1.67 -8.42
N PHE A 168 -7.55 -1.29 -7.58
CA PHE A 168 -7.90 0.10 -7.38
C PHE A 168 -6.80 0.89 -6.64
N PHE A 169 -6.11 0.30 -5.66
CA PHE A 169 -4.92 0.92 -5.09
C PHE A 169 -3.81 1.11 -6.13
N ALA A 170 -3.60 0.14 -7.03
CA ALA A 170 -2.63 0.27 -8.11
C ALA A 170 -2.97 1.47 -9.01
N GLY A 171 -4.23 1.65 -9.40
CA GLY A 171 -4.69 2.83 -10.13
C GLY A 171 -4.40 4.12 -9.37
N SER A 172 -4.76 4.18 -8.09
CA SER A 172 -4.48 5.33 -7.23
C SER A 172 -2.98 5.66 -7.14
N TYR A 173 -2.10 4.65 -7.05
CA TYR A 173 -0.65 4.84 -6.99
C TYR A 173 -0.06 5.32 -8.32
N LEU A 174 -0.61 4.89 -9.46
CA LEU A 174 -0.20 5.39 -10.78
C LEU A 174 -0.49 6.90 -10.93
N PHE A 175 -1.67 7.36 -10.50
CA PHE A 175 -1.97 8.80 -10.46
C PHE A 175 -1.10 9.54 -9.44
N ALA A 176 -0.84 8.95 -8.27
CA ALA A 176 0.03 9.54 -7.25
C ALA A 176 1.42 9.86 -7.81
N LYS A 177 1.99 8.97 -8.64
CA LYS A 177 3.32 9.16 -9.26
C LYS A 177 3.41 10.45 -10.08
N HIS A 178 2.33 10.85 -10.74
CA HIS A 178 2.29 12.10 -11.52
C HIS A 178 2.22 13.34 -10.63
N LEU A 179 1.61 13.22 -9.44
CA LEU A 179 1.41 14.32 -8.50
C LEU A 179 2.69 14.65 -7.71
N THR A 180 3.41 13.63 -7.24
CA THR A 180 4.57 13.79 -6.33
C THR A 180 5.73 14.60 -6.90
N ASN A 181 5.80 14.76 -8.22
CA ASN A 181 6.83 15.57 -8.88
C ASN A 181 6.41 17.04 -9.06
N ARG A 182 5.17 17.42 -8.74
CA ARG A 182 4.60 18.72 -9.05
C ARG A 182 4.08 19.50 -7.84
N VAL A 183 3.78 18.79 -6.76
CA VAL A 183 3.24 19.38 -5.52
C VAL A 183 3.88 18.73 -4.29
N SER A 184 3.74 19.38 -3.13
CA SER A 184 4.25 18.89 -1.85
C SER A 184 3.57 17.58 -1.40
N ALA A 185 4.26 16.80 -0.59
CA ALA A 185 3.70 15.56 -0.05
C ALA A 185 2.45 15.83 0.81
N GLU A 186 2.45 16.92 1.53
CA GLU A 186 1.34 17.41 2.34
C GLU A 186 0.09 17.63 1.47
N THR A 187 0.25 18.32 0.34
CA THR A 187 -0.86 18.54 -0.62
C THR A 187 -1.39 17.24 -1.17
N VAL A 188 -0.50 16.30 -1.52
CA VAL A 188 -0.89 14.98 -2.03
C VAL A 188 -1.73 14.20 -1.01
N VAL A 189 -1.39 14.27 0.29
CA VAL A 189 -2.12 13.56 1.36
C VAL A 189 -3.43 14.26 1.71
N ILE A 190 -3.43 15.59 1.83
CA ILE A 190 -4.61 16.37 2.17
C ILE A 190 -5.67 16.25 1.08
N MET A 191 -5.28 16.47 -0.19
CA MET A 191 -6.21 16.37 -1.32
C MET A 191 -6.79 14.98 -1.46
N LEU A 192 -5.98 13.93 -1.26
CA LEU A 192 -6.48 12.57 -1.21
C LEU A 192 -7.53 12.41 -0.11
N SER A 193 -7.22 12.86 1.11
CA SER A 193 -8.13 12.70 2.26
C SER A 193 -9.45 13.44 2.05
N ILE A 194 -9.41 14.67 1.51
CA ILE A 194 -10.61 15.45 1.19
C ILE A 194 -11.45 14.71 0.12
N LEU A 195 -10.84 14.35 -1.00
CA LEU A 195 -11.55 13.74 -2.13
C LEU A 195 -12.12 12.36 -1.77
N VAL A 196 -11.38 11.57 -0.99
CA VAL A 196 -11.88 10.28 -0.50
C VAL A 196 -13.03 10.46 0.49
N THR A 197 -12.97 11.46 1.38
CA THR A 197 -14.09 11.78 2.29
C THR A 197 -15.33 12.15 1.49
N ILE A 198 -15.19 13.01 0.47
CA ILE A 198 -16.29 13.41 -0.41
C ILE A 198 -16.82 12.19 -1.19
N GLY A 199 -15.94 11.36 -1.74
CA GLY A 199 -16.33 10.17 -2.50
C GLY A 199 -17.01 9.09 -1.65
N LEU A 200 -16.62 8.95 -0.38
CA LEU A 200 -17.22 8.01 0.56
C LEU A 200 -18.56 8.47 1.11
N PHE A 201 -18.79 9.79 1.18
CA PHE A 201 -19.99 10.36 1.79
C PHE A 201 -21.29 9.77 1.22
N PRO A 202 -21.55 9.74 -0.11
CA PRO A 202 -22.79 9.18 -0.64
C PRO A 202 -22.93 7.69 -0.35
N LEU A 203 -21.83 6.94 -0.39
CA LEU A 203 -21.83 5.51 -0.09
C LEU A 203 -22.12 5.25 1.40
N ALA A 204 -21.53 6.04 2.29
CA ALA A 204 -21.77 5.97 3.72
C ALA A 204 -23.22 6.36 4.06
N TYR A 205 -23.74 7.40 3.43
CA TYR A 205 -25.10 7.91 3.67
C TYR A 205 -26.18 6.86 3.37
N ILE A 206 -26.01 6.09 2.29
CA ILE A 206 -26.96 5.04 1.86
C ILE A 206 -27.07 3.91 2.89
N VAL A 207 -25.94 3.56 3.53
CA VAL A 207 -25.84 2.42 4.46
C VAL A 207 -25.72 2.86 5.92
N TRP A 208 -26.01 4.12 6.22
CA TRP A 208 -25.73 4.74 7.51
C TRP A 208 -26.42 4.02 8.68
N VAL A 209 -25.62 3.60 9.64
CA VAL A 209 -26.04 3.04 10.91
C VAL A 209 -25.44 3.90 12.02
N PRO A 210 -26.23 4.61 12.86
CA PRO A 210 -25.65 5.47 13.89
C PRO A 210 -24.58 4.75 14.71
N PRO A 211 -23.30 5.23 14.66
CA PRO A 211 -22.23 4.56 15.37
C PRO A 211 -22.39 4.78 16.87
N ARG A 212 -22.03 3.77 17.65
CA ARG A 212 -21.97 3.87 19.11
C ARG A 212 -20.68 4.59 19.53
N VAL A 213 -20.64 5.06 20.78
CA VAL A 213 -19.47 5.78 21.31
C VAL A 213 -18.20 4.91 21.27
N ASP A 214 -18.31 3.62 21.63
CA ASP A 214 -17.21 2.66 21.56
C ASP A 214 -16.67 2.50 20.14
N GLU A 215 -17.56 2.45 19.14
CA GLU A 215 -17.18 2.37 17.72
C GLU A 215 -16.52 3.64 17.21
N LEU A 216 -16.98 4.82 17.64
CA LEU A 216 -16.33 6.09 17.31
C LEU A 216 -14.92 6.16 17.90
N ILE A 217 -14.71 5.65 19.13
CA ILE A 217 -13.37 5.57 19.73
C ILE A 217 -12.46 4.67 18.89
N ILE A 218 -12.94 3.49 18.48
CA ILE A 218 -12.19 2.59 17.61
C ILE A 218 -11.85 3.26 16.28
N LEU A 219 -12.84 3.91 15.63
CA LEU A 219 -12.66 4.61 14.36
C LEU A 219 -11.71 5.80 14.47
N PHE A 220 -11.71 6.51 15.58
CA PHE A 220 -10.71 7.54 15.87
C PHE A 220 -9.30 6.93 15.98
N GLY A 221 -9.16 5.79 16.68
CA GLY A 221 -7.91 5.02 16.72
C GLY A 221 -7.45 4.61 15.31
N VAL A 222 -8.35 4.12 14.46
CA VAL A 222 -8.07 3.82 13.05
C VAL A 222 -7.58 5.07 12.31
N ALA A 223 -8.22 6.24 12.51
CA ALA A 223 -7.82 7.49 11.88
C ALA A 223 -6.42 7.93 12.30
N VAL A 224 -6.10 7.85 13.59
CA VAL A 224 -4.76 8.16 14.14
C VAL A 224 -3.70 7.23 13.54
N LEU A 225 -3.91 5.91 13.66
CA LEU A 225 -2.94 4.93 13.18
C LEU A 225 -2.71 5.04 11.67
N ALA A 226 -3.77 5.22 10.88
CA ALA A 226 -3.64 5.35 9.44
C ALA A 226 -2.94 6.67 9.03
N THR A 227 -3.23 7.78 9.69
CA THR A 227 -2.57 9.06 9.42
C THR A 227 -1.08 9.00 9.76
N LEU A 228 -0.73 8.45 10.93
CA LEU A 228 0.65 8.20 11.33
C LEU A 228 1.35 7.20 10.39
N GLY A 229 0.63 6.14 9.96
CA GLY A 229 1.15 5.16 9.00
C GLY A 229 1.53 5.80 7.67
N HIS A 230 0.69 6.66 7.11
CA HIS A 230 1.03 7.41 5.89
C HIS A 230 2.19 8.39 6.09
N TYR A 231 2.25 9.05 7.25
CA TYR A 231 3.35 9.95 7.58
C TYR A 231 4.68 9.20 7.69
N THR A 232 4.72 8.11 8.46
CA THR A 232 5.94 7.29 8.65
C THR A 232 6.39 6.63 7.35
N MET A 233 5.45 6.19 6.50
CA MET A 233 5.75 5.69 5.17
C MET A 233 6.42 6.75 4.29
N THR A 234 5.94 7.98 4.32
CA THR A 234 6.55 9.09 3.59
C THR A 234 7.96 9.36 4.10
N LYS A 235 8.17 9.37 5.43
CA LYS A 235 9.51 9.50 6.03
C LYS A 235 10.45 8.37 5.64
N ALA A 236 9.96 7.13 5.56
CA ALA A 236 10.75 6.00 5.10
C ALA A 236 11.25 6.20 3.66
N PHE A 237 10.36 6.61 2.74
CA PHE A 237 10.72 6.85 1.35
C PHE A 237 11.65 8.05 1.14
N MET A 238 11.58 9.06 2.01
CA MET A 238 12.53 10.17 2.00
C MET A 238 13.92 9.76 2.50
N ALA A 239 13.97 8.86 3.48
CA ALA A 239 15.22 8.45 4.14
C ALA A 239 15.98 7.35 3.38
N ALA A 240 15.29 6.48 2.63
CA ALA A 240 15.91 5.36 1.94
C ALA A 240 15.22 5.03 0.61
N PRO A 241 15.96 4.45 -0.36
CA PRO A 241 15.41 3.95 -1.60
C PRO A 241 14.30 2.90 -1.34
N VAL A 242 13.29 2.88 -2.21
CA VAL A 242 12.19 1.90 -2.15
C VAL A 242 12.71 0.45 -2.15
N THR A 243 13.81 0.18 -2.85
CA THR A 243 14.46 -1.14 -2.88
C THR A 243 14.99 -1.62 -1.53
N VAL A 244 15.25 -0.70 -0.60
CA VAL A 244 15.68 -1.00 0.77
C VAL A 244 14.48 -1.11 1.70
N THR A 245 13.47 -0.25 1.53
CA THR A 245 12.31 -0.20 2.41
C THR A 245 11.24 -1.24 2.05
N GLN A 246 11.09 -1.61 0.77
CA GLN A 246 10.07 -2.54 0.33
C GLN A 246 10.16 -3.93 0.98
N PRO A 247 11.34 -4.59 1.09
CA PRO A 247 11.43 -5.88 1.77
C PRO A 247 11.01 -5.84 3.25
N VAL A 248 11.12 -4.69 3.89
CA VAL A 248 10.73 -4.51 5.30
C VAL A 248 9.22 -4.61 5.49
N THR A 249 8.43 -4.19 4.49
CA THR A 249 6.95 -4.29 4.57
C THR A 249 6.49 -5.74 4.72
N PHE A 250 7.29 -6.71 4.30
CA PHE A 250 6.94 -8.14 4.40
C PHE A 250 6.96 -8.67 5.84
N LEU A 251 7.63 -8.00 6.76
CA LEU A 251 7.51 -8.29 8.20
C LEU A 251 6.05 -8.14 8.67
N GLN A 252 5.26 -7.30 8.00
CA GLN A 252 3.85 -7.13 8.30
C GLN A 252 3.06 -8.44 8.15
N LEU A 253 3.43 -9.32 7.20
CA LEU A 253 2.77 -10.62 7.07
C LEU A 253 3.03 -11.53 8.28
N ILE A 254 4.26 -11.53 8.81
CA ILE A 254 4.61 -12.31 10.01
C ILE A 254 3.79 -11.81 11.19
N TRP A 255 3.73 -10.49 11.38
CA TRP A 255 2.94 -9.89 12.45
C TRP A 255 1.44 -10.12 12.26
N ALA A 256 0.93 -10.06 11.01
CA ALA A 256 -0.46 -10.32 10.69
C ALA A 256 -0.88 -11.75 11.04
N ILE A 257 -0.05 -12.75 10.68
CA ILE A 257 -0.25 -14.15 11.05
C ILE A 257 -0.25 -14.32 12.59
N SER A 258 0.76 -13.73 13.25
CA SER A 258 0.90 -13.82 14.70
C SER A 258 -0.30 -13.20 15.44
N VAL A 259 -0.71 -12.00 15.03
CA VAL A 259 -1.85 -11.29 15.66
C VAL A 259 -3.16 -12.01 15.34
N GLY A 260 -3.36 -12.48 14.12
CA GLY A 260 -4.54 -13.27 13.74
C GLY A 260 -4.70 -14.52 14.60
N ALA A 261 -3.62 -15.28 14.78
CA ALA A 261 -3.63 -16.49 15.57
C ALA A 261 -3.80 -16.21 17.08
N LEU A 262 -3.09 -15.22 17.64
CA LEU A 262 -3.06 -14.98 19.09
C LEU A 262 -4.30 -14.26 19.61
N PHE A 263 -4.89 -13.34 18.84
CA PHE A 263 -5.96 -12.46 19.30
C PHE A 263 -7.32 -12.74 18.67
N PHE A 264 -7.35 -13.40 17.50
CA PHE A 264 -8.58 -13.66 16.77
C PHE A 264 -8.86 -15.15 16.56
N ASN A 265 -8.05 -16.05 17.16
CA ASN A 265 -8.15 -17.50 16.99
C ASN A 265 -8.16 -17.91 15.49
N GLU A 266 -7.46 -17.16 14.62
CA GLU A 266 -7.33 -17.49 13.21
C GLU A 266 -6.35 -18.65 13.04
N ASN A 267 -6.74 -19.65 12.23
CA ASN A 267 -5.86 -20.77 11.92
C ASN A 267 -4.67 -20.29 11.09
N ILE A 268 -3.47 -20.73 11.45
CA ILE A 268 -2.28 -20.52 10.65
C ILE A 268 -2.37 -21.42 9.41
N ASP A 269 -2.65 -20.83 8.26
CA ASP A 269 -2.80 -21.54 7.01
C ASP A 269 -1.45 -21.61 6.27
N PRO A 270 -0.85 -22.81 6.09
CA PRO A 270 0.43 -22.98 5.39
C PRO A 270 0.40 -22.45 3.95
N PHE A 271 -0.76 -22.50 3.29
CA PHE A 271 -0.90 -22.00 1.92
C PHE A 271 -0.90 -20.47 1.86
N VAL A 272 -1.41 -19.79 2.90
CA VAL A 272 -1.30 -18.32 3.02
C VAL A 272 0.17 -17.93 3.19
N ILE A 273 0.93 -18.69 3.99
CA ILE A 273 2.37 -18.48 4.16
C ILE A 273 3.09 -18.71 2.83
N ALA A 274 2.87 -19.85 2.18
CA ALA A 274 3.53 -20.20 0.92
C ALA A 274 3.20 -19.21 -0.19
N GLY A 275 1.92 -18.88 -0.40
CA GLY A 275 1.49 -17.91 -1.40
C GLY A 275 2.00 -16.50 -1.09
N GLY A 276 2.00 -16.09 0.18
CA GLY A 276 2.59 -14.83 0.64
C GLY A 276 4.09 -14.74 0.32
N ILE A 277 4.86 -15.79 0.58
CA ILE A 277 6.30 -15.87 0.25
C ILE A 277 6.49 -15.74 -1.27
N ILE A 278 5.67 -16.41 -2.08
CA ILE A 278 5.76 -16.34 -3.54
C ILE A 278 5.50 -14.90 -4.02
N ILE A 279 4.42 -14.26 -3.56
CA ILE A 279 4.08 -12.87 -3.94
C ILE A 279 5.22 -11.93 -3.54
N VAL A 280 5.65 -12.01 -2.30
CA VAL A 280 6.73 -11.21 -1.72
C VAL A 280 8.03 -11.33 -2.51
N SER A 281 8.46 -12.55 -2.78
CA SER A 281 9.69 -12.81 -3.54
C SER A 281 9.60 -12.24 -4.96
N SER A 282 8.43 -12.36 -5.59
CA SER A 282 8.16 -11.83 -6.93
C SER A 282 8.21 -10.30 -6.96
N VAL A 283 7.56 -9.63 -6.01
CA VAL A 283 7.57 -8.16 -5.88
C VAL A 283 8.97 -7.65 -5.55
N SER A 284 9.69 -8.30 -4.64
CA SER A 284 11.08 -7.96 -4.29
C SER A 284 12.00 -8.07 -5.50
N PHE A 285 11.90 -9.17 -6.26
CA PHE A 285 12.68 -9.36 -7.48
C PHE A 285 12.38 -8.26 -8.50
N MET A 286 11.10 -7.92 -8.72
CA MET A 286 10.68 -6.87 -9.63
C MET A 286 11.27 -5.52 -9.23
N THR A 287 11.13 -5.12 -7.97
CA THR A 287 11.62 -3.85 -7.42
C THR A 287 13.15 -3.76 -7.51
N TRP A 288 13.85 -4.83 -7.16
CA TRP A 288 15.31 -4.89 -7.27
C TRP A 288 15.78 -4.72 -8.73
N ARG A 289 15.13 -5.39 -9.68
CA ARG A 289 15.48 -5.29 -11.11
C ARG A 289 15.25 -3.88 -11.67
N GLU A 290 14.20 -3.20 -11.24
CA GLU A 290 13.96 -1.81 -11.64
C GLU A 290 15.08 -0.88 -11.14
N ALA A 291 15.53 -1.05 -9.90
CA ALA A 291 16.63 -0.26 -9.35
C ALA A 291 17.95 -0.49 -10.09
N VAL A 292 18.27 -1.76 -10.41
CA VAL A 292 19.48 -2.09 -11.19
C VAL A 292 19.41 -1.49 -12.60
N SER A 293 18.25 -1.52 -13.25
CA SER A 293 18.06 -0.95 -14.58
C SER A 293 18.25 0.56 -14.59
N LYS A 294 17.69 1.27 -13.60
CA LYS A 294 17.86 2.73 -13.46
C LYS A 294 19.31 3.12 -13.22
N LYS A 295 20.07 2.38 -12.39
CA LYS A 295 21.50 2.65 -12.18
C LYS A 295 22.32 2.55 -13.48
N LYS A 296 22.02 1.59 -14.36
CA LYS A 296 22.73 1.45 -15.65
C LYS A 296 22.46 2.60 -16.63
N GLN A 297 21.30 3.25 -16.53
CA GLN A 297 20.96 4.38 -17.40
C GLN A 297 21.59 5.70 -16.96
N VAL A 298 21.99 5.82 -15.69
CA VAL A 298 22.55 7.06 -15.09
C VAL A 298 24.08 7.09 -15.17
N THR A 299 24.76 5.98 -15.44
CA THR A 299 26.22 5.97 -15.59
C THR A 299 26.56 6.39 -17.01
N PRO A 300 27.16 7.60 -17.25
CA PRO A 300 27.60 8.02 -18.58
C PRO A 300 28.68 7.05 -19.07
N VAL A 301 28.57 6.64 -20.35
CA VAL A 301 29.68 5.98 -21.01
C VAL A 301 30.78 7.04 -21.16
N THR A 302 31.80 6.99 -20.35
CA THR A 302 33.03 7.76 -20.56
C THR A 302 33.64 7.23 -21.85
N HIS A 303 33.43 7.94 -22.96
CA HIS A 303 34.25 7.78 -24.13
C HIS A 303 35.64 8.28 -23.73
N GLU A 304 36.56 7.37 -23.42
CA GLU A 304 37.99 7.70 -23.50
C GLU A 304 38.31 8.09 -24.93
N THR A 305 38.44 9.39 -25.15
CA THR A 305 39.04 9.93 -26.39
C THR A 305 40.51 9.52 -26.35
N LYS A 306 40.86 8.43 -27.04
CA LYS A 306 42.25 8.15 -27.34
C LYS A 306 42.74 9.26 -28.28
N LEU A 307 43.58 10.16 -27.75
CA LEU A 307 44.49 11.02 -28.55
C LEU A 307 45.70 10.21 -29.02
#